data_22ae1c5f94dd7ef61b52882b5f4fe698
#
_entry.id   22ae1c5f94dd7ef61b52882b5f4fe698
#
_cell.length_a   1.000
_cell.length_b   1.000
_cell.length_c   1.000
_cell.angle_alpha   90.00
_cell.angle_beta   90.00
_cell.angle_gamma   90.00
#
_symmetry.space_group_name_H-M   'P 1'
#
loop_
_entity.id
_entity.type
_entity.pdbx_description
1 polymer ?
#
loop_
_entity_poly.entity_id
_entity_poly.type
_entity_poly.pdbx_seq_one_letter_code
_entity_poly.pdbx_strand_id
1 'polypeptide(L)'
;MPIRIAIVDDKASNRSILKDKLLRHQGFEITLIAENGKDFLEKMKPLQMDKIPDVVLMDLEMPEMDGVDAVAAGSYLYPTVKYVMLTIFDDEEKIFRAIKAGAFGYLLKDE
;
A
#
# COMPACT_ATOMS: atom_id res chain seq x y z
N MET A 1 21.06 -0.97 0.99
CA MET A 1 19.99 -1.73 0.32
C MET A 1 18.75 -0.85 0.22
N PRO A 2 18.11 -0.76 -0.96
CA PRO A 2 16.93 0.07 -1.07
C PRO A 2 15.73 -0.53 -0.31
N ILE A 3 14.86 0.35 0.13
CA ILE A 3 13.58 -0.06 0.71
C ILE A 3 12.63 -0.41 -0.44
N ARG A 4 12.09 -1.61 -0.41
CA ARG A 4 11.16 -2.09 -1.44
C ARG A 4 9.76 -1.63 -1.12
N ILE A 5 9.12 -0.98 -2.08
CA ILE A 5 7.81 -0.36 -1.87
C ILE A 5 6.81 -0.88 -2.90
N ALA A 6 5.61 -1.17 -2.44
CA ALA A 6 4.45 -1.40 -3.30
C ALA A 6 3.51 -0.20 -3.20
N ILE A 7 2.89 0.13 -4.32
CA ILE A 7 1.91 1.21 -4.42
C ILE A 7 0.57 0.59 -4.82
N VAL A 8 -0.47 0.85 -4.02
CA VAL A 8 -1.82 0.36 -4.29
C VAL A 8 -2.80 1.53 -4.24
N ASP A 9 -3.34 1.92 -5.37
CA ASP A 9 -4.25 3.06 -5.51
C ASP A 9 -5.09 2.85 -6.76
N ASP A 10 -6.39 3.15 -6.70
CA ASP A 10 -7.29 2.92 -7.82
C ASP A 10 -7.16 3.98 -8.93
N LYS A 11 -6.48 5.10 -8.67
CA LYS A 11 -6.33 6.17 -9.65
C LYS A 11 -4.93 6.12 -10.28
N ALA A 12 -4.92 5.98 -11.61
CA ALA A 12 -3.66 5.91 -12.35
C ALA A 12 -2.80 7.15 -12.16
N SER A 13 -3.43 8.34 -12.08
CA SER A 13 -2.69 9.58 -11.84
C SER A 13 -1.98 9.58 -10.50
N ASN A 14 -2.63 9.08 -9.44
CA ASN A 14 -2.02 8.99 -8.13
C ASN A 14 -0.86 8.00 -8.12
N ARG A 15 -1.03 6.84 -8.76
CA ARG A 15 0.06 5.86 -8.87
C ARG A 15 1.28 6.46 -9.57
N SER A 16 1.05 7.17 -10.66
CA SER A 16 2.13 7.79 -11.42
C SER A 16 2.87 8.87 -10.63
N ILE A 17 2.13 9.74 -9.96
CA ILE A 17 2.71 10.82 -9.15
C ILE A 17 3.54 10.24 -8.01
N LEU A 18 3.00 9.26 -7.32
CA LEU A 18 3.68 8.65 -6.18
C LEU A 18 4.94 7.90 -6.63
N LYS A 19 4.83 7.16 -7.73
CA LYS A 19 5.98 6.48 -8.33
C LYS A 19 7.10 7.46 -8.66
N ASP A 20 6.76 8.56 -9.34
CA ASP A 20 7.75 9.56 -9.73
C ASP A 20 8.43 10.19 -8.52
N LYS A 21 7.66 10.52 -7.48
CA LYS A 21 8.21 11.08 -6.24
C LYS A 21 9.19 10.12 -5.57
N LEU A 22 8.83 8.85 -5.48
CA LEU A 22 9.68 7.86 -4.84
C LEU A 22 10.95 7.58 -5.62
N LEU A 23 10.85 7.53 -6.95
CA LEU A 23 12.01 7.26 -7.79
C LEU A 23 13.03 8.40 -7.86
N ARG A 24 12.66 9.60 -7.37
CA ARG A 24 13.63 10.69 -7.22
C ARG A 24 14.63 10.42 -6.09
N HIS A 25 14.34 9.48 -5.22
CA HIS A 25 15.19 9.13 -4.09
C HIS A 25 15.89 7.79 -4.36
N GLN A 26 17.20 7.76 -4.15
CA GLN A 26 17.98 6.55 -4.41
C GLN A 26 17.70 5.42 -3.43
N GLY A 27 17.06 5.72 -2.31
CA GLY A 27 16.80 4.76 -1.26
C GLY A 27 15.60 3.83 -1.48
N PHE A 28 14.87 3.98 -2.59
CA PHE A 28 13.62 3.25 -2.82
C PHE A 28 13.65 2.44 -4.12
N GLU A 29 13.06 1.25 -4.05
CA GLU A 29 12.80 0.41 -5.22
C GLU A 29 11.32 0.07 -5.22
N ILE A 30 10.63 0.26 -6.36
CA ILE A 30 9.22 -0.10 -6.48
C ILE A 30 9.13 -1.50 -7.05
N THR A 31 8.61 -2.44 -6.27
CA THR A 31 8.54 -3.84 -6.66
C THR A 31 7.17 -4.27 -7.13
N LEU A 32 6.12 -3.49 -6.82
CA LEU A 32 4.75 -3.85 -7.17
C LEU A 32 3.89 -2.59 -7.26
N ILE A 33 3.03 -2.54 -8.28
CA ILE A 33 2.02 -1.49 -8.41
C ILE A 33 0.69 -2.18 -8.69
N ALA A 34 -0.33 -1.85 -7.91
CA ALA A 34 -1.66 -2.46 -8.04
C ALA A 34 -2.74 -1.39 -8.01
N GLU A 35 -3.89 -1.71 -8.58
CA GLU A 35 -4.99 -0.76 -8.72
C GLU A 35 -6.09 -0.94 -7.65
N ASN A 36 -6.06 -2.03 -6.90
CA ASN A 36 -6.96 -2.25 -5.77
C ASN A 36 -6.41 -3.36 -4.88
N GLY A 37 -7.11 -3.65 -3.78
CA GLY A 37 -6.66 -4.65 -2.83
C GLY A 37 -6.62 -6.06 -3.40
N LYS A 38 -7.58 -6.42 -4.23
CA LYS A 38 -7.61 -7.73 -4.87
C LYS A 38 -6.43 -7.91 -5.82
N ASP A 39 -6.19 -6.91 -6.67
CA ASP A 39 -5.06 -6.89 -7.58
C ASP A 39 -3.73 -6.99 -6.82
N PHE A 40 -3.62 -6.27 -5.70
CA PHE A 40 -2.46 -6.34 -4.84
C PHE A 40 -2.19 -7.76 -4.35
N LEU A 41 -3.20 -8.42 -3.80
CA LEU A 41 -3.03 -9.78 -3.27
C LEU A 41 -2.68 -10.78 -4.36
N GLU A 42 -3.27 -10.63 -5.55
CA GLU A 42 -2.93 -11.49 -6.69
C GLU A 42 -1.49 -11.28 -7.15
N LYS A 43 -1.04 -10.04 -7.21
CA LYS A 43 0.33 -9.71 -7.65
C LYS A 43 1.39 -10.10 -6.62
N MET A 44 1.02 -10.22 -5.36
CA MET A 44 1.95 -10.66 -4.31
C MET A 44 2.32 -12.14 -4.44
N LYS A 45 1.39 -12.97 -4.90
CA LYS A 45 1.57 -14.43 -4.91
C LYS A 45 2.81 -14.91 -5.65
N PRO A 46 3.11 -14.42 -6.89
CA PRO A 46 4.29 -14.90 -7.63
C PRO A 46 5.60 -14.26 -7.21
N LEU A 47 5.60 -13.28 -6.30
CA LEU A 47 6.82 -12.56 -5.96
C LEU A 47 7.78 -13.45 -5.17
N GLN A 48 9.05 -13.42 -5.58
CA GLN A 48 10.13 -14.04 -4.83
C GLN A 48 10.49 -13.18 -3.63
N MET A 49 11.15 -13.77 -2.64
CA MET A 49 11.43 -13.11 -1.37
C MET A 49 12.18 -11.77 -1.52
N ASP A 50 13.06 -11.68 -2.50
CA ASP A 50 13.83 -10.46 -2.74
C ASP A 50 12.99 -9.34 -3.39
N LYS A 51 11.76 -9.62 -3.78
CA LYS A 51 10.82 -8.65 -4.37
C LYS A 51 9.60 -8.38 -3.49
N ILE A 52 9.43 -9.12 -2.41
CA ILE A 52 8.36 -8.83 -1.45
C ILE A 52 8.61 -7.42 -0.90
N PRO A 53 7.62 -6.52 -0.94
CA PRO A 53 7.84 -5.15 -0.46
C PRO A 53 8.08 -5.11 1.05
N ASP A 54 8.89 -4.16 1.48
CA ASP A 54 9.06 -3.86 2.90
C ASP A 54 7.91 -3.01 3.40
N VAL A 55 7.43 -2.10 2.55
CA VAL A 55 6.35 -1.16 2.86
C VAL A 55 5.36 -1.15 1.70
N VAL A 56 4.08 -1.20 2.03
CA VAL A 56 2.99 -1.03 1.07
C VAL A 56 2.30 0.28 1.37
N LEU A 57 2.26 1.17 0.37
CA LEU A 57 1.49 2.40 0.43
C LEU A 57 0.10 2.08 -0.15
N MET A 58 -0.89 2.02 0.72
CA MET A 58 -2.22 1.51 0.40
C MET A 58 -3.26 2.61 0.49
N ASP A 59 -3.95 2.89 -0.60
CA ASP A 59 -5.09 3.80 -0.57
C ASP A 59 -6.18 3.22 0.33
N LEU A 60 -6.81 4.06 1.13
CA LEU A 60 -7.82 3.62 2.07
C LEU A 60 -9.11 3.21 1.36
N GLU A 61 -9.55 3.99 0.37
CA GLU A 61 -10.81 3.74 -0.34
C GLU A 61 -10.56 3.33 -1.78
N MET A 62 -10.96 2.10 -2.12
CA MET A 62 -10.81 1.54 -3.45
C MET A 62 -12.01 0.65 -3.77
N PRO A 63 -12.35 0.49 -5.06
CA PRO A 63 -13.42 -0.44 -5.45
C PRO A 63 -13.00 -1.89 -5.22
N GLU A 64 -13.96 -2.78 -5.18
CA GLU A 64 -13.83 -4.24 -4.99
C GLU A 64 -13.33 -4.64 -3.61
N MET A 65 -12.10 -4.27 -3.26
CA MET A 65 -11.54 -4.52 -1.94
C MET A 65 -10.85 -3.25 -1.49
N ASP A 66 -11.38 -2.61 -0.44
CA ASP A 66 -10.80 -1.38 0.08
C ASP A 66 -9.51 -1.64 0.87
N GLY A 67 -8.87 -0.54 1.29
CA GLY A 67 -7.58 -0.63 1.97
C GLY A 67 -7.64 -1.36 3.31
N VAL A 68 -8.75 -1.24 4.05
CA VAL A 68 -8.89 -1.93 5.35
C VAL A 68 -8.91 -3.44 5.14
N ASP A 69 -9.72 -3.91 4.20
CA ASP A 69 -9.83 -5.34 3.90
C ASP A 69 -8.52 -5.89 3.34
N ALA A 70 -7.86 -5.12 2.47
CA ALA A 70 -6.58 -5.51 1.89
C ALA A 70 -5.50 -5.64 2.97
N VAL A 71 -5.46 -4.71 3.91
CA VAL A 71 -4.50 -4.76 5.02
C VAL A 71 -4.78 -5.94 5.95
N ALA A 72 -6.06 -6.22 6.23
CA ALA A 72 -6.40 -7.37 7.06
C ALA A 72 -5.90 -8.67 6.44
N ALA A 73 -6.15 -8.87 5.15
CA ALA A 73 -5.68 -10.07 4.44
C ALA A 73 -4.15 -10.08 4.31
N GLY A 74 -3.56 -8.94 3.94
CA GLY A 74 -2.12 -8.84 3.77
C GLY A 74 -1.34 -9.05 5.04
N SER A 75 -1.82 -8.50 6.16
CA SER A 75 -1.16 -8.67 7.46
C SER A 75 -1.16 -10.13 7.90
N TYR A 76 -2.20 -10.86 7.56
CA TYR A 76 -2.27 -12.28 7.85
C TYR A 76 -1.31 -13.09 6.96
N LEU A 77 -1.33 -12.81 5.65
CA LEU A 77 -0.55 -13.58 4.67
C LEU A 77 0.93 -13.18 4.63
N TYR A 78 1.21 -11.90 4.84
CA TYR A 78 2.56 -11.33 4.72
C TYR A 78 2.87 -10.47 5.95
N PRO A 79 3.09 -11.10 7.11
CA PRO A 79 3.21 -10.36 8.37
C PRO A 79 4.47 -9.50 8.50
N THR A 80 5.47 -9.69 7.64
CA THR A 80 6.69 -8.88 7.68
C THR A 80 6.54 -7.56 6.93
N VAL A 81 5.49 -7.42 6.13
CA VAL A 81 5.25 -6.20 5.35
C VAL A 81 4.58 -5.15 6.24
N LYS A 82 5.03 -3.91 6.13
CA LYS A 82 4.42 -2.78 6.84
C LYS A 82 3.46 -2.07 5.91
N TYR A 83 2.21 -1.94 6.32
CA TYR A 83 1.16 -1.30 5.54
C TYR A 83 0.94 0.11 6.04
N VAL A 84 1.15 1.11 5.18
CA VAL A 84 0.92 2.52 5.48
C VAL A 84 -0.27 2.98 4.65
N MET A 85 -1.32 3.43 5.32
CA MET A 85 -2.52 3.88 4.64
C MET A 85 -2.33 5.29 4.10
N LEU A 86 -2.80 5.51 2.87
CA LEU A 86 -2.84 6.84 2.27
C LEU A 86 -4.30 7.26 2.16
N THR A 87 -4.62 8.47 2.61
CA THR A 87 -5.98 8.96 2.57
C THR A 87 -6.00 10.48 2.39
N ILE A 88 -7.02 10.98 1.69
CA ILE A 88 -7.25 12.41 1.57
C ILE A 88 -8.17 12.91 2.68
N PHE A 89 -8.81 12.00 3.43
CA PHE A 89 -9.75 12.33 4.48
C PHE A 89 -9.20 11.95 5.84
N ASP A 90 -9.42 12.79 6.81
CA ASP A 90 -9.10 12.51 8.21
C ASP A 90 -10.30 11.79 8.86
N ASP A 91 -10.63 10.61 8.37
CA ASP A 91 -11.71 9.78 8.89
C ASP A 91 -11.17 8.87 9.99
N GLU A 92 -11.30 9.31 11.22
CA GLU A 92 -10.75 8.60 12.38
C GLU A 92 -11.26 7.17 12.49
N GLU A 93 -12.54 6.94 12.21
CA GLU A 93 -13.10 5.59 12.31
C GLU A 93 -12.43 4.62 11.34
N LYS A 94 -12.28 5.03 10.08
CA LYS A 94 -11.63 4.19 9.07
C LYS A 94 -10.15 3.98 9.39
N ILE A 95 -9.48 5.02 9.87
CA ILE A 95 -8.07 4.93 10.26
C ILE A 95 -7.91 3.94 11.41
N PHE A 96 -8.77 4.01 12.44
CA PHE A 96 -8.73 3.06 13.53
C PHE A 96 -8.99 1.63 13.08
N ARG A 97 -9.94 1.44 12.18
CA ARG A 97 -10.23 0.12 11.62
C ARG A 97 -9.02 -0.44 10.86
N ALA A 98 -8.33 0.41 10.10
CA ALA A 98 -7.13 0.01 9.38
C ALA A 98 -6.01 -0.40 10.33
N ILE A 99 -5.81 0.37 11.40
CA ILE A 99 -4.79 0.06 12.41
C ILE A 99 -5.12 -1.27 13.11
N LYS A 100 -6.38 -1.49 13.48
CA LYS A 100 -6.82 -2.76 14.08
C LYS A 100 -6.62 -3.93 13.11
N ALA A 101 -6.75 -3.68 11.81
CA ALA A 101 -6.55 -4.71 10.78
C ALA A 101 -5.08 -5.04 10.56
N GLY A 102 -4.17 -4.23 11.05
CA GLY A 102 -2.74 -4.49 10.96
C GLY A 102 -1.92 -3.39 10.29
N ALA A 103 -2.51 -2.22 10.00
CA ALA A 103 -1.77 -1.11 9.42
C ALA A 103 -0.73 -0.59 10.41
N PHE A 104 0.46 -0.27 9.89
CA PHE A 104 1.54 0.30 10.67
C PHE A 104 1.29 1.77 10.99
N GLY A 105 0.63 2.49 10.09
CA GLY A 105 0.33 3.90 10.26
C GLY A 105 -0.44 4.44 9.07
N TYR A 106 -0.58 5.76 9.01
CA TYR A 106 -1.25 6.40 7.88
C TYR A 106 -0.60 7.75 7.57
N LEU A 107 -0.79 8.19 6.33
CA LEU A 107 -0.35 9.49 5.84
C LEU A 107 -1.51 10.15 5.10
N LEU A 108 -1.63 11.47 5.24
CA LEU A 108 -2.58 12.24 4.45
C LEU A 108 -1.99 12.56 3.08
N LYS A 109 -2.79 12.36 2.05
CA LYS A 109 -2.40 12.73 0.69
C LYS A 109 -2.57 14.23 0.50
N ASP A 110 -1.65 14.84 -0.24
CA ASP A 110 -1.85 16.20 -0.75
C ASP A 110 -2.82 16.16 -1.92
N GLU A 111 -3.75 17.06 -1.95
CA GLU A 111 -4.68 17.19 -3.07
C GLU A 111 -4.07 18.02 -4.20
#